data_daeafb60a66295f0606e510cf2927cef
#
_entry.id   daeafb60a66295f0606e510cf2927cef
#
_cell.length_a   1.000
_cell.length_b   1.000
_cell.length_c   1.000
_cell.angle_alpha   90.00
_cell.angle_beta   90.00
_cell.angle_gamma   90.00
#
_symmetry.space_group_name_H-M   'P 1'
#
loop_
_entity.id
_entity.type
_entity.pdbx_description
1 polymer ?
#
loop_
_entity_poly.entity_id
_entity_poly.type
_entity_poly.pdbx_seq_one_letter_code
_entity_poly.pdbx_strand_id
1 'polypeptide(L)'
;MANVHLIFLVHGMGDFKPGWSESAQKTLRDQYAAYTALKFIPFNQRFAFVEINYNDEFEALREMWRNMNKALGDALVGHGGEVGKTDDDKKLIKDLNDVAGVANKNTFLTTHVLDALLYVAARQTAATVRESVRKQILAALKKQVDAGGTLRWSVVAHSLGTAVVHDALHEAYSDKPTSAKAGKLVNITRPACLAMIANVSRFLEWDIDAFLSRVKPGSPDEPDAACRAYLNARNLFDPFTHPKPFRPAAQWPSLGVRALGLYSEPEISTIEAPEKVHDLDHYLRNPRVHGPLFNYMVGQEVLDQSTIEDAHAAYVANTPLGKFSEFVAALKKFDLANETSWVEIFKKWAAFKSGIA
;
A
#
# COMPACT_ATOMS: atom_id res chain seq x y z
N MET A 1 -7.95 16.38 24.01
CA MET A 1 -7.15 15.60 23.01
C MET A 1 -6.52 16.53 21.95
N ALA A 2 -6.07 17.70 22.32
CA ALA A 2 -5.77 18.76 21.33
C ALA A 2 -4.45 18.61 20.55
N ASN A 3 -3.51 17.77 20.92
CA ASN A 3 -2.16 17.75 20.31
C ASN A 3 -1.65 16.34 20.00
N VAL A 4 -2.51 15.44 19.54
CA VAL A 4 -2.08 14.12 19.10
C VAL A 4 -1.69 14.12 17.62
N HIS A 5 -0.66 13.36 17.27
CA HIS A 5 -0.27 13.11 15.89
C HIS A 5 -1.19 12.04 15.28
N LEU A 6 -1.86 12.34 14.18
CA LEU A 6 -2.72 11.37 13.49
C LEU A 6 -1.91 10.42 12.62
N ILE A 7 -2.16 9.13 12.76
CA ILE A 7 -1.59 8.09 11.90
C ILE A 7 -2.72 7.51 11.05
N PHE A 8 -2.72 7.84 9.76
CA PHE A 8 -3.66 7.27 8.80
C PHE A 8 -3.15 5.90 8.35
N LEU A 9 -3.95 4.86 8.60
CA LEU A 9 -3.68 3.51 8.12
C LEU A 9 -4.51 3.26 6.86
N VAL A 10 -3.84 2.90 5.76
CA VAL A 10 -4.47 2.71 4.45
C VAL A 10 -4.22 1.28 3.97
N HIS A 11 -5.29 0.51 3.81
CA HIS A 11 -5.20 -0.91 3.47
C HIS A 11 -4.75 -1.15 2.01
N GLY A 12 -4.38 -2.38 1.73
CA GLY A 12 -4.08 -2.87 0.38
C GLY A 12 -5.32 -3.39 -0.36
N MET A 13 -5.10 -4.41 -1.16
CA MET A 13 -6.15 -5.16 -1.87
C MET A 13 -6.85 -6.12 -0.91
N GLY A 14 -8.14 -6.31 -1.08
CA GLY A 14 -8.93 -7.28 -0.32
C GLY A 14 -10.27 -6.74 0.13
N ASP A 15 -11.03 -7.59 0.80
CA ASP A 15 -12.31 -7.23 1.44
C ASP A 15 -12.06 -6.79 2.88
N PHE A 16 -11.89 -5.49 3.07
CA PHE A 16 -11.61 -4.88 4.36
C PHE A 16 -12.88 -4.27 4.96
N LYS A 17 -13.15 -4.62 6.22
CA LYS A 17 -14.26 -4.08 7.02
C LYS A 17 -13.73 -3.08 8.06
N PRO A 18 -14.58 -2.21 8.60
CA PRO A 18 -14.19 -1.38 9.75
C PRO A 18 -13.53 -2.21 10.84
N GLY A 19 -12.44 -1.73 11.40
CA GLY A 19 -11.61 -2.47 12.36
C GLY A 19 -10.49 -3.31 11.72
N TRP A 20 -10.32 -3.27 10.41
CA TRP A 20 -9.31 -4.04 9.68
C TRP A 20 -7.88 -3.78 10.18
N SER A 21 -7.62 -2.60 10.71
CA SER A 21 -6.27 -2.19 11.12
C SER A 21 -5.95 -2.50 12.58
N GLU A 22 -6.84 -3.14 13.33
CA GLU A 22 -6.65 -3.40 14.78
C GLU A 22 -5.35 -4.15 15.08
N SER A 23 -5.01 -5.16 14.28
CA SER A 23 -3.74 -5.90 14.42
C SER A 23 -2.53 -5.00 14.20
N ALA A 24 -2.52 -4.21 13.12
CA ALA A 24 -1.45 -3.27 12.81
C ALA A 24 -1.31 -2.18 13.89
N GLN A 25 -2.43 -1.68 14.39
CA GLN A 25 -2.44 -0.73 15.50
C GLN A 25 -1.85 -1.33 16.77
N LYS A 26 -2.23 -2.58 17.09
CA LYS A 26 -1.67 -3.31 18.23
C LYS A 26 -0.16 -3.51 18.06
N THR A 27 0.26 -3.98 16.89
CA THR A 27 1.68 -4.17 16.57
C THR A 27 2.47 -2.89 16.76
N LEU A 28 2.02 -1.74 16.23
CA LEU A 28 2.71 -0.47 16.43
C LEU A 28 2.78 -0.03 17.89
N ARG A 29 1.71 -0.22 18.68
CA ARG A 29 1.72 0.08 20.11
C ARG A 29 2.72 -0.78 20.87
N ASP A 30 2.72 -2.09 20.61
CA ASP A 30 3.59 -3.06 21.26
C ASP A 30 5.07 -2.77 20.94
N GLN A 31 5.39 -2.53 19.66
CA GLN A 31 6.74 -2.17 19.24
C GLN A 31 7.21 -0.83 19.84
N TYR A 32 6.33 0.17 19.89
CA TYR A 32 6.65 1.45 20.52
C TYR A 32 6.98 1.29 22.00
N ALA A 33 6.19 0.49 22.72
CA ALA A 33 6.38 0.24 24.16
C ALA A 33 7.64 -0.58 24.46
N ALA A 34 8.18 -1.32 23.50
CA ALA A 34 9.41 -2.09 23.66
C ALA A 34 10.66 -1.21 23.79
N TYR A 35 10.64 0.00 23.25
CA TYR A 35 11.79 0.91 23.31
C TYR A 35 11.78 1.78 24.57
N THR A 36 12.85 1.69 25.36
CA THR A 36 12.99 2.49 26.59
C THR A 36 12.92 3.98 26.32
N ALA A 37 13.51 4.44 25.22
CA ALA A 37 13.52 5.85 24.82
C ALA A 37 12.13 6.41 24.46
N LEU A 38 11.18 5.56 24.05
CA LEU A 38 9.84 5.97 23.63
C LEU A 38 8.79 5.86 24.73
N LYS A 39 8.92 4.91 25.66
CA LYS A 39 7.89 4.57 26.65
C LYS A 39 7.58 5.65 27.68
N PHE A 40 8.41 6.71 27.81
CA PHE A 40 8.17 7.81 28.74
C PHE A 40 6.88 8.58 28.46
N ILE A 41 6.44 8.62 27.20
CA ILE A 41 5.14 9.16 26.81
C ILE A 41 4.34 8.01 26.22
N PRO A 42 3.26 7.55 26.83
CA PRO A 42 2.42 6.48 26.30
C PRO A 42 1.97 6.76 24.88
N PHE A 43 1.91 5.73 24.05
CA PHE A 43 1.57 5.84 22.61
C PHE A 43 0.30 6.65 22.39
N ASN A 44 -0.77 6.35 23.13
CA ASN A 44 -2.09 6.97 23.01
C ASN A 44 -2.14 8.44 23.48
N GLN A 45 -1.15 8.92 24.19
CA GLN A 45 -1.02 10.34 24.51
C GLN A 45 -0.34 11.13 23.38
N ARG A 46 0.43 10.44 22.55
CA ARG A 46 1.20 11.05 21.45
C ARG A 46 0.54 10.86 20.09
N PHE A 47 -0.09 9.71 19.88
CA PHE A 47 -0.61 9.28 18.58
C PHE A 47 -2.06 8.83 18.67
N ALA A 48 -2.80 9.06 17.57
CA ALA A 48 -4.13 8.49 17.35
C ALA A 48 -4.20 7.90 15.95
N PHE A 49 -4.78 6.72 15.83
CA PHE A 49 -4.99 6.07 14.53
C PHE A 49 -6.28 6.56 13.88
N VAL A 50 -6.22 6.68 12.56
CA VAL A 50 -7.36 6.92 11.68
C VAL A 50 -7.32 5.84 10.61
N GLU A 51 -8.33 5.01 10.60
CA GLU A 51 -8.50 3.96 9.60
C GLU A 51 -9.11 4.57 8.33
N ILE A 52 -8.45 4.34 7.19
CA ILE A 52 -8.96 4.73 5.88
C ILE A 52 -9.47 3.48 5.19
N ASN A 53 -10.73 3.50 4.81
CA ASN A 53 -11.37 2.40 4.10
C ASN A 53 -11.97 2.91 2.78
N TYR A 54 -11.61 2.25 1.69
CA TYR A 54 -12.11 2.50 0.34
C TYR A 54 -12.64 1.22 -0.33
N ASN A 55 -12.96 0.21 0.47
CA ASN A 55 -13.44 -1.07 -0.03
C ASN A 55 -14.78 -0.95 -0.77
N ASP A 56 -15.66 -0.06 -0.31
CA ASP A 56 -16.98 0.11 -0.90
C ASP A 56 -16.93 0.56 -2.36
N GLU A 57 -15.92 1.36 -2.72
CA GLU A 57 -15.69 1.81 -4.09
C GLU A 57 -15.32 0.63 -5.02
N PHE A 58 -14.55 -0.32 -4.52
CA PHE A 58 -14.22 -1.54 -5.27
C PHE A 58 -15.38 -2.53 -5.28
N GLU A 59 -16.13 -2.65 -4.19
CA GLU A 59 -17.27 -3.57 -4.13
C GLU A 59 -18.37 -3.16 -5.12
N ALA A 60 -18.69 -1.87 -5.20
CA ALA A 60 -19.62 -1.34 -6.20
C ALA A 60 -19.19 -1.70 -7.63
N LEU A 61 -17.90 -1.64 -7.91
CA LEU A 61 -17.35 -2.02 -9.22
C LEU A 61 -17.39 -3.53 -9.45
N ARG A 62 -17.01 -4.33 -8.45
CA ARG A 62 -17.12 -5.80 -8.52
C ARG A 62 -18.56 -6.24 -8.78
N GLU A 63 -19.53 -5.59 -8.14
CA GLU A 63 -20.95 -5.85 -8.34
C GLU A 63 -21.40 -5.47 -9.76
N MET A 64 -20.99 -4.31 -10.25
CA MET A 64 -21.25 -3.90 -11.63
C MET A 64 -20.69 -4.92 -12.63
N TRP A 65 -19.47 -5.41 -12.44
CA TRP A 65 -18.85 -6.44 -13.29
C TRP A 65 -19.58 -7.77 -13.22
N ARG A 66 -20.00 -8.21 -12.02
CA ARG A 66 -20.82 -9.42 -11.87
C ARG A 66 -22.13 -9.31 -12.64
N ASN A 67 -22.80 -8.15 -12.56
CA ASN A 67 -24.05 -7.90 -13.27
C ASN A 67 -23.86 -7.83 -14.77
N MET A 68 -22.80 -7.19 -15.26
CA MET A 68 -22.45 -7.17 -16.69
C MET A 68 -22.14 -8.56 -17.22
N ASN A 69 -21.36 -9.36 -16.51
CA ASN A 69 -21.04 -10.72 -16.90
C ASN A 69 -22.28 -11.61 -16.92
N LYS A 70 -23.18 -11.44 -15.98
CA LYS A 70 -24.47 -12.14 -15.97
C LYS A 70 -25.32 -11.74 -17.17
N ALA A 71 -25.47 -10.44 -17.42
CA ALA A 71 -26.25 -9.94 -18.55
C ALA A 71 -25.65 -10.40 -19.90
N LEU A 72 -24.31 -10.43 -20.00
CA LEU A 72 -23.63 -10.95 -21.19
C LEU A 72 -23.84 -12.47 -21.35
N GLY A 73 -23.74 -13.23 -20.26
CA GLY A 73 -24.04 -14.66 -20.24
C GLY A 73 -25.50 -14.95 -20.65
N ASP A 74 -26.44 -14.21 -20.09
CA ASP A 74 -27.85 -14.33 -20.42
C ASP A 74 -28.13 -13.94 -21.89
N ALA A 75 -27.49 -12.90 -22.41
CA ALA A 75 -27.58 -12.51 -23.82
C ALA A 75 -26.98 -13.56 -24.77
N LEU A 76 -25.84 -14.15 -24.42
CA LEU A 76 -25.21 -15.22 -25.20
C LEU A 76 -26.04 -16.51 -25.20
N VAL A 77 -26.72 -16.83 -24.10
CA VAL A 77 -27.66 -17.96 -24.04
C VAL A 77 -28.95 -17.67 -24.77
N GLY A 78 -29.48 -16.43 -24.66
CA GLY A 78 -30.74 -16.01 -25.31
C GLY A 78 -30.66 -15.87 -26.85
N HIS A 79 -29.48 -15.63 -27.42
CA HIS A 79 -29.25 -15.54 -28.86
C HIS A 79 -28.72 -16.87 -29.44
N GLY A 80 -29.12 -17.98 -28.88
CA GLY A 80 -28.69 -19.32 -29.17
C GLY A 80 -28.68 -19.73 -30.66
N GLY A 81 -27.63 -19.32 -31.35
CA GLY A 81 -27.41 -19.83 -32.72
C GLY A 81 -26.30 -19.19 -33.52
N GLU A 82 -25.86 -17.98 -33.24
CA GLU A 82 -24.88 -17.30 -34.09
C GLU A 82 -23.57 -16.87 -33.43
N VAL A 83 -23.54 -16.71 -32.10
CA VAL A 83 -22.30 -16.38 -31.37
C VAL A 83 -21.63 -17.67 -30.89
N GLY A 84 -20.38 -17.84 -31.22
CA GLY A 84 -19.58 -19.03 -30.85
C GLY A 84 -19.29 -19.97 -32.03
N LYS A 85 -19.50 -19.50 -33.25
CA LYS A 85 -19.18 -20.29 -34.48
C LYS A 85 -17.71 -20.22 -34.86
N THR A 86 -17.01 -19.17 -34.50
CA THR A 86 -15.57 -19.05 -34.78
C THR A 86 -14.73 -19.50 -33.56
N ASP A 87 -13.51 -19.94 -33.81
CA ASP A 87 -12.60 -20.31 -32.70
C ASP A 87 -12.18 -19.09 -31.87
N ASP A 88 -12.20 -17.90 -32.45
CA ASP A 88 -11.95 -16.63 -31.73
C ASP A 88 -13.11 -16.28 -30.81
N ASP A 89 -14.38 -16.49 -31.23
CA ASP A 89 -15.55 -16.31 -30.36
C ASP A 89 -15.52 -17.27 -29.16
N LYS A 90 -15.18 -18.54 -29.41
CA LYS A 90 -15.06 -19.56 -28.36
C LYS A 90 -13.95 -19.22 -27.39
N LYS A 91 -12.83 -18.72 -27.89
CA LYS A 91 -11.71 -18.27 -27.07
C LYS A 91 -12.11 -17.06 -26.23
N LEU A 92 -12.75 -16.05 -26.83
CA LEU A 92 -13.25 -14.87 -26.11
C LEU A 92 -14.26 -15.25 -25.02
N ILE A 93 -15.22 -16.14 -25.33
CA ILE A 93 -16.20 -16.65 -24.36
C ILE A 93 -15.50 -17.40 -23.22
N LYS A 94 -14.50 -18.21 -23.57
CA LYS A 94 -13.71 -18.93 -22.57
C LYS A 94 -12.93 -17.97 -21.68
N ASP A 95 -12.22 -17.00 -22.26
CA ASP A 95 -11.44 -16.01 -21.53
C ASP A 95 -12.34 -15.14 -20.61
N LEU A 96 -13.53 -14.75 -21.09
CA LEU A 96 -14.53 -14.06 -20.29
C LEU A 96 -15.09 -14.93 -19.15
N ASN A 97 -15.35 -16.22 -19.42
CA ASN A 97 -15.80 -17.16 -18.39
C ASN A 97 -14.70 -17.48 -17.39
N ASP A 98 -13.45 -17.55 -17.82
CA ASP A 98 -12.29 -17.74 -16.95
C ASP A 98 -12.12 -16.52 -16.01
N VAL A 99 -12.26 -15.30 -16.55
CA VAL A 99 -12.27 -14.06 -15.75
C VAL A 99 -13.48 -14.02 -14.80
N ALA A 100 -14.68 -14.36 -15.29
CA ALA A 100 -15.89 -14.43 -14.44
C ALA A 100 -15.82 -15.55 -13.40
N GLY A 101 -15.26 -16.71 -13.77
CA GLY A 101 -15.01 -17.82 -12.83
C GLY A 101 -13.99 -17.47 -11.76
N VAL A 102 -13.00 -16.66 -12.11
CA VAL A 102 -12.05 -16.09 -11.17
C VAL A 102 -12.77 -15.09 -10.26
N ALA A 103 -13.64 -14.23 -10.76
CA ALA A 103 -14.40 -13.26 -9.97
C ALA A 103 -15.41 -13.90 -8.99
N ASN A 104 -15.87 -15.11 -9.25
CA ASN A 104 -16.84 -15.83 -8.41
C ASN A 104 -16.23 -16.70 -7.30
N LYS A 105 -14.93 -16.93 -7.33
CA LYS A 105 -14.24 -17.66 -6.25
C LYS A 105 -13.63 -16.66 -5.30
N ASN A 106 -14.08 -16.64 -4.06
CA ASN A 106 -13.55 -15.83 -2.96
C ASN A 106 -12.12 -16.31 -2.59
N THR A 107 -11.22 -16.35 -3.55
CA THR A 107 -9.82 -16.71 -3.36
C THR A 107 -8.98 -15.44 -3.29
N PHE A 108 -7.85 -15.51 -2.61
CA PHE A 108 -6.86 -14.43 -2.53
C PHE A 108 -6.56 -13.81 -3.91
N LEU A 109 -6.46 -14.64 -4.95
CA LEU A 109 -6.19 -14.20 -6.31
C LEU A 109 -7.29 -13.29 -6.87
N THR A 110 -8.57 -13.64 -6.59
CA THR A 110 -9.72 -12.90 -7.12
C THR A 110 -9.91 -11.55 -6.46
N THR A 111 -9.71 -11.47 -5.16
CA THR A 111 -9.90 -10.21 -4.43
C THR A 111 -8.70 -9.28 -4.58
N HIS A 112 -7.48 -9.81 -4.67
CA HIS A 112 -6.27 -8.99 -4.66
C HIS A 112 -5.82 -8.57 -6.06
N VAL A 113 -5.82 -9.50 -7.04
CA VAL A 113 -5.42 -9.16 -8.41
C VAL A 113 -6.49 -8.35 -9.12
N LEU A 114 -7.76 -8.65 -8.86
CA LEU A 114 -8.87 -7.92 -9.47
C LEU A 114 -8.88 -6.45 -9.04
N ASP A 115 -8.67 -6.15 -7.77
CA ASP A 115 -8.61 -4.75 -7.29
C ASP A 115 -7.48 -3.97 -7.95
N ALA A 116 -6.29 -4.58 -8.12
CA ALA A 116 -5.19 -3.94 -8.83
C ALA A 116 -5.49 -3.71 -10.30
N LEU A 117 -6.07 -4.71 -10.99
CA LEU A 117 -6.50 -4.58 -12.38
C LEU A 117 -7.59 -3.53 -12.54
N LEU A 118 -8.57 -3.49 -11.64
CA LEU A 118 -9.64 -2.51 -11.65
C LEU A 118 -9.11 -1.09 -11.38
N TYR A 119 -8.14 -0.95 -10.48
CA TYR A 119 -7.50 0.35 -10.23
C TYR A 119 -6.78 0.86 -11.48
N VAL A 120 -6.06 -0.01 -12.18
CA VAL A 120 -5.32 0.37 -13.40
C VAL A 120 -6.25 0.53 -14.60
N ALA A 121 -7.21 -0.40 -14.81
CA ALA A 121 -8.02 -0.44 -16.04
C ALA A 121 -9.22 0.52 -16.01
N ALA A 122 -9.74 0.87 -14.84
CA ALA A 122 -10.93 1.69 -14.69
C ALA A 122 -10.60 3.08 -14.13
N ARG A 123 -10.23 4.02 -15.01
CA ARG A 123 -9.89 5.41 -14.66
C ARG A 123 -10.89 6.08 -13.71
N GLN A 124 -12.18 5.87 -13.95
CA GLN A 124 -13.24 6.47 -13.15
C GLN A 124 -13.25 5.91 -11.72
N THR A 125 -13.03 4.61 -11.57
CA THR A 125 -12.93 3.97 -10.25
C THR A 125 -11.70 4.43 -9.50
N ALA A 126 -10.54 4.47 -10.15
CA ALA A 126 -9.32 5.01 -9.54
C ALA A 126 -9.54 6.44 -9.05
N ALA A 127 -10.22 7.30 -9.82
CA ALA A 127 -10.55 8.66 -9.41
C ALA A 127 -11.49 8.69 -8.19
N THR A 128 -12.49 7.80 -8.14
CA THR A 128 -13.42 7.69 -7.00
C THR A 128 -12.71 7.23 -5.74
N VAL A 129 -11.86 6.22 -5.85
CA VAL A 129 -11.04 5.70 -4.73
C VAL A 129 -10.10 6.79 -4.19
N ARG A 130 -9.37 7.49 -5.07
CA ARG A 130 -8.49 8.60 -4.66
C ARG A 130 -9.25 9.72 -3.96
N GLU A 131 -10.40 10.09 -4.50
CA GLU A 131 -11.28 11.11 -3.89
C GLU A 131 -11.81 10.67 -2.53
N SER A 132 -12.20 9.41 -2.37
CA SER A 132 -12.64 8.83 -1.09
C SER A 132 -11.53 8.92 -0.04
N VAL A 133 -10.33 8.44 -0.35
CA VAL A 133 -9.18 8.52 0.55
C VAL A 133 -8.86 9.97 0.93
N ARG A 134 -8.85 10.87 -0.05
CA ARG A 134 -8.60 12.29 0.19
C ARG A 134 -9.65 12.92 1.12
N LYS A 135 -10.93 12.62 0.92
CA LYS A 135 -12.02 13.11 1.76
C LYS A 135 -11.90 12.64 3.20
N GLN A 136 -11.58 11.36 3.42
CA GLN A 136 -11.43 10.79 4.74
C GLN A 136 -10.25 11.45 5.49
N ILE A 137 -9.10 11.62 4.82
CA ILE A 137 -7.94 12.33 5.40
C ILE A 137 -8.33 13.77 5.78
N LEU A 138 -8.92 14.52 4.84
CA LEU A 138 -9.33 15.90 5.08
C LEU A 138 -10.33 16.04 6.23
N ALA A 139 -11.32 15.14 6.30
CA ALA A 139 -12.34 15.16 7.35
C ALA A 139 -11.70 14.96 8.74
N ALA A 140 -10.77 14.03 8.87
CA ALA A 140 -10.07 13.77 10.13
C ALA A 140 -9.16 14.96 10.53
N LEU A 141 -8.41 15.51 9.57
CA LEU A 141 -7.57 16.69 9.81
C LEU A 141 -8.41 17.91 10.22
N LYS A 142 -9.53 18.15 9.51
CA LYS A 142 -10.46 19.22 9.85
C LYS A 142 -11.02 19.05 11.26
N LYS A 143 -11.47 17.84 11.63
CA LYS A 143 -11.95 17.54 12.98
C LYS A 143 -10.94 17.89 14.06
N GLN A 144 -9.63 17.63 13.79
CA GLN A 144 -8.57 17.97 14.73
C GLN A 144 -8.36 19.48 14.85
N VAL A 145 -8.39 20.21 13.75
CA VAL A 145 -8.30 21.69 13.73
C VAL A 145 -9.49 22.31 14.47
N ASP A 146 -10.70 21.84 14.18
CA ASP A 146 -11.92 22.34 14.81
C ASP A 146 -11.92 22.10 16.33
N ALA A 147 -11.21 21.06 16.80
CA ALA A 147 -10.97 20.77 18.22
C ALA A 147 -9.84 21.60 18.84
N GLY A 148 -9.23 22.54 18.12
CA GLY A 148 -8.14 23.38 18.58
C GLY A 148 -6.77 22.67 18.63
N GLY A 149 -6.64 21.51 17.96
CA GLY A 149 -5.40 20.74 17.90
C GLY A 149 -4.42 21.22 16.85
N THR A 150 -3.12 20.93 17.07
CA THR A 150 -2.09 21.13 16.05
C THR A 150 -2.12 20.02 15.01
N LEU A 151 -1.92 20.40 13.74
CA LEU A 151 -1.88 19.41 12.65
C LEU A 151 -0.50 18.75 12.59
N ARG A 152 -0.43 17.53 13.09
CA ARG A 152 0.66 16.60 12.85
C ARG A 152 0.08 15.28 12.42
N TRP A 153 0.56 14.75 11.31
CA TRP A 153 0.02 13.51 10.78
C TRP A 153 1.04 12.75 9.95
N SER A 154 0.83 11.46 9.81
CA SER A 154 1.58 10.54 8.96
C SER A 154 0.64 9.56 8.30
N VAL A 155 1.11 8.91 7.25
CA VAL A 155 0.39 7.83 6.57
C VAL A 155 1.24 6.58 6.64
N VAL A 156 0.59 5.46 6.93
CA VAL A 156 1.12 4.10 6.76
C VAL A 156 0.22 3.41 5.74
N ALA A 157 0.68 3.34 4.51
CA ALA A 157 -0.04 2.70 3.41
C ALA A 157 0.57 1.35 3.08
N HIS A 158 -0.27 0.39 2.74
CA HIS A 158 0.15 -0.98 2.45
C HIS A 158 -0.31 -1.43 1.07
N SER A 159 0.58 -2.08 0.31
CA SER A 159 0.24 -2.74 -0.97
C SER A 159 -0.46 -1.78 -1.94
N LEU A 160 -1.63 -2.10 -2.48
CA LEU A 160 -2.44 -1.22 -3.34
C LEU A 160 -2.66 0.17 -2.71
N GLY A 161 -2.83 0.23 -1.38
CA GLY A 161 -2.98 1.51 -0.67
C GLY A 161 -1.81 2.46 -0.90
N THR A 162 -0.61 1.96 -1.21
CA THR A 162 0.54 2.81 -1.55
C THR A 162 0.34 3.55 -2.87
N ALA A 163 -0.20 2.89 -3.90
CA ALA A 163 -0.54 3.53 -5.17
C ALA A 163 -1.69 4.53 -5.00
N VAL A 164 -2.74 4.14 -4.27
CA VAL A 164 -3.89 5.01 -4.00
C VAL A 164 -3.48 6.28 -3.26
N VAL A 165 -2.67 6.15 -2.20
CA VAL A 165 -2.18 7.30 -1.43
C VAL A 165 -1.24 8.15 -2.26
N HIS A 166 -0.33 7.52 -3.02
CA HIS A 166 0.58 8.23 -3.91
C HIS A 166 -0.21 9.15 -4.87
N ASP A 167 -1.17 8.58 -5.60
CA ASP A 167 -1.94 9.33 -6.58
C ASP A 167 -2.83 10.39 -5.93
N ALA A 168 -3.49 10.05 -4.81
CA ALA A 168 -4.34 11.00 -4.07
C ALA A 168 -3.56 12.22 -3.55
N LEU A 169 -2.34 12.00 -3.05
CA LEU A 169 -1.48 13.08 -2.57
C LEU A 169 -0.85 13.86 -3.74
N HIS A 170 -0.47 13.17 -4.83
CA HIS A 170 0.00 13.87 -6.02
C HIS A 170 -1.04 14.87 -6.54
N GLU A 171 -2.30 14.43 -6.70
CA GLU A 171 -3.40 15.29 -7.11
C GLU A 171 -3.63 16.45 -6.11
N ALA A 172 -3.55 16.16 -4.80
CA ALA A 172 -3.77 17.14 -3.76
C ALA A 172 -2.71 18.25 -3.70
N TYR A 173 -1.46 17.91 -4.03
CA TYR A 173 -0.33 18.83 -4.01
C TYR A 173 0.07 19.35 -5.40
N SER A 174 -0.65 19.01 -6.47
CA SER A 174 -0.42 19.55 -7.81
C SER A 174 -0.95 20.98 -7.93
N ASP A 175 -0.19 21.84 -8.66
CA ASP A 175 -0.55 23.24 -8.89
C ASP A 175 -1.71 23.45 -9.87
N LYS A 176 -2.16 22.38 -10.52
CA LYS A 176 -3.33 22.40 -11.40
C LYS A 176 -4.51 21.77 -10.67
N PRO A 177 -5.25 22.54 -9.87
CA PRO A 177 -6.47 22.01 -9.27
C PRO A 177 -7.46 21.75 -10.40
N THR A 178 -7.62 20.50 -10.78
CA THR A 178 -8.69 20.05 -11.68
C THR A 178 -10.07 20.21 -11.03
N SER A 179 -10.11 20.53 -9.75
CA SER A 179 -11.30 20.96 -9.04
C SER A 179 -10.95 21.97 -7.93
N ALA A 180 -11.84 22.93 -7.67
CA ALA A 180 -11.71 23.90 -6.57
C ALA A 180 -11.62 23.24 -5.16
N LYS A 181 -11.73 21.91 -5.08
CA LYS A 181 -11.66 21.11 -3.86
C LYS A 181 -10.25 20.54 -3.59
N ALA A 182 -9.43 20.36 -4.62
CA ALA A 182 -8.09 19.79 -4.48
C ALA A 182 -7.09 20.73 -3.79
N GLY A 183 -7.21 22.04 -4.00
CA GLY A 183 -6.31 23.05 -3.44
C GLY A 183 -6.32 23.23 -1.93
N LYS A 184 -7.16 22.48 -1.20
CA LYS A 184 -7.30 22.66 0.26
C LYS A 184 -6.29 21.89 1.10
N LEU A 185 -5.72 20.78 0.60
CA LEU A 185 -4.66 20.05 1.35
C LEU A 185 -3.33 20.80 1.36
N VAL A 186 -3.01 21.52 0.29
CA VAL A 186 -1.76 22.31 0.17
C VAL A 186 -1.63 23.35 1.28
N ASN A 187 -2.76 23.88 1.75
CA ASN A 187 -2.81 24.86 2.83
C ASN A 187 -2.83 24.23 4.23
N ILE A 188 -2.86 22.90 4.31
CA ILE A 188 -2.98 22.24 5.60
C ILE A 188 -1.60 21.78 5.98
N THR A 189 -0.90 21.15 6.23
CA THR A 189 0.44 20.71 6.56
C THR A 189 0.81 19.42 5.81
N ARG A 190 2.08 19.28 5.49
CA ARG A 190 2.57 18.04 4.91
C ARG A 190 2.60 16.93 5.97
N PRO A 191 2.35 15.65 5.61
CA PRO A 191 2.59 14.54 6.50
C PRO A 191 4.05 14.53 6.96
N ALA A 192 4.25 14.24 8.24
CA ALA A 192 5.57 14.09 8.82
C ALA A 192 6.30 12.88 8.21
N CYS A 193 5.55 11.81 7.89
CA CYS A 193 6.08 10.63 7.23
C CYS A 193 5.02 10.04 6.30
N LEU A 194 5.46 9.62 5.11
CA LEU A 194 4.77 8.64 4.26
C LEU A 194 5.50 7.31 4.38
N ALA A 195 4.92 6.37 5.09
CA ALA A 195 5.41 5.00 5.18
C ALA A 195 4.67 4.14 4.15
N MET A 196 5.38 3.82 3.08
CA MET A 196 4.89 3.00 1.96
C MET A 196 5.40 1.57 2.15
N ILE A 197 4.53 0.73 2.64
CA ILE A 197 4.84 -0.66 3.02
C ILE A 197 4.43 -1.60 1.88
N ALA A 198 5.32 -2.49 1.45
CA ALA A 198 5.11 -3.31 0.25
C ALA A 198 4.71 -2.43 -0.95
N ASN A 199 5.52 -1.44 -1.24
CA ASN A 199 5.19 -0.34 -2.15
C ASN A 199 5.03 -0.80 -3.61
N VAL A 200 3.82 -0.69 -4.13
CA VAL A 200 3.45 -1.03 -5.51
C VAL A 200 3.06 0.20 -6.35
N SER A 201 3.27 1.42 -5.84
CA SER A 201 2.87 2.65 -6.53
C SER A 201 3.49 2.77 -7.92
N ARG A 202 4.74 2.33 -8.09
CA ARG A 202 5.39 2.31 -9.40
C ARG A 202 4.86 1.20 -10.31
N PHE A 203 4.48 0.08 -9.78
CA PHE A 203 3.91 -1.02 -10.56
C PHE A 203 2.54 -0.65 -11.14
N LEU A 204 1.75 0.09 -10.36
CA LEU A 204 0.41 0.53 -10.72
C LEU A 204 0.37 1.98 -11.25
N GLU A 205 1.53 2.57 -11.60
CA GLU A 205 1.57 3.90 -12.21
C GLU A 205 0.84 3.91 -13.56
N TRP A 206 0.02 4.93 -13.77
CA TRP A 206 -0.77 5.05 -14.99
C TRP A 206 -0.44 6.33 -15.77
N ASP A 207 -0.75 7.48 -15.20
CA ASP A 207 -0.60 8.78 -15.87
C ASP A 207 0.61 9.57 -15.34
N ILE A 208 1.21 9.14 -14.23
CA ILE A 208 2.23 9.88 -13.52
C ILE A 208 3.38 8.94 -13.18
N ASP A 209 4.57 9.27 -13.67
CA ASP A 209 5.79 8.61 -13.21
C ASP A 209 5.93 8.84 -11.69
N ALA A 210 5.96 7.74 -10.94
CA ALA A 210 5.97 7.77 -9.49
C ALA A 210 7.20 8.52 -8.91
N PHE A 211 8.31 8.57 -9.64
CA PHE A 211 9.52 9.28 -9.22
C PHE A 211 9.50 10.77 -9.56
N LEU A 212 8.77 11.16 -10.60
CA LEU A 212 8.62 12.55 -11.05
C LEU A 212 7.43 13.25 -10.39
N SER A 213 6.66 12.52 -9.61
CA SER A 213 5.51 13.04 -8.89
C SER A 213 5.94 14.01 -7.76
N ARG A 214 4.98 14.74 -7.21
CA ARG A 214 5.19 15.55 -6.01
C ARG A 214 5.30 14.71 -4.72
N VAL A 215 4.98 13.43 -4.77
CA VAL A 215 4.99 12.52 -3.62
C VAL A 215 6.43 12.06 -3.34
N LYS A 216 7.25 13.01 -2.94
CA LYS A 216 8.64 12.83 -2.55
C LYS A 216 8.90 13.57 -1.23
N PRO A 217 9.90 13.15 -0.45
CA PRO A 217 10.29 13.87 0.75
C PRO A 217 11.05 15.16 0.41
N GLY A 218 10.93 16.13 1.27
CA GLY A 218 11.68 17.39 1.12
C GLY A 218 11.67 18.24 2.39
N SER A 219 12.60 19.19 2.45
CA SER A 219 12.68 20.16 3.53
C SER A 219 11.41 21.03 3.60
N PRO A 220 11.15 21.71 4.71
CA PRO A 220 10.01 22.62 4.83
C PRO A 220 9.97 23.71 3.73
N ASP A 221 11.14 24.12 3.25
CA ASP A 221 11.30 25.19 2.25
C ASP A 221 11.19 24.67 0.81
N GLU A 222 11.02 23.38 0.60
CA GLU A 222 10.92 22.74 -0.71
C GLU A 222 9.43 22.62 -1.12
N PRO A 223 8.90 23.53 -1.97
CA PRO A 223 7.46 23.60 -2.26
C PRO A 223 6.95 22.35 -3.01
N ASP A 224 7.84 21.65 -3.70
CA ASP A 224 7.50 20.54 -4.58
C ASP A 224 7.44 19.18 -3.88
N ALA A 225 7.72 19.13 -2.59
CA ALA A 225 7.69 17.89 -1.81
C ALA A 225 6.35 17.75 -1.07
N ALA A 226 5.67 16.61 -1.22
CA ALA A 226 4.39 16.36 -0.57
C ALA A 226 4.52 15.80 0.85
N CYS A 227 5.70 15.40 1.30
CA CYS A 227 5.92 14.92 2.67
C CYS A 227 7.26 15.39 3.23
N ARG A 228 7.42 15.32 4.55
CA ARG A 228 8.70 15.64 5.21
C ARG A 228 9.68 14.47 5.13
N ALA A 229 9.19 13.27 5.39
CA ALA A 229 9.99 12.05 5.30
C ALA A 229 9.24 10.96 4.54
N TYR A 230 9.99 10.06 3.92
CA TYR A 230 9.45 8.94 3.15
C TYR A 230 10.15 7.65 3.57
N LEU A 231 9.38 6.69 4.02
CA LEU A 231 9.83 5.35 4.35
C LEU A 231 9.29 4.37 3.30
N ASN A 232 10.18 3.73 2.55
CA ASN A 232 9.84 2.75 1.53
C ASN A 232 10.26 1.35 1.98
N ALA A 233 9.39 0.61 2.64
CA ALA A 233 9.71 -0.72 3.13
C ALA A 233 9.41 -1.81 2.11
N ARG A 234 10.41 -2.62 1.83
CA ARG A 234 10.34 -3.73 0.90
C ARG A 234 10.87 -5.01 1.54
N ASN A 235 10.17 -6.13 1.33
CA ASN A 235 10.67 -7.45 1.69
C ASN A 235 11.18 -8.16 0.43
N LEU A 236 12.40 -8.71 0.50
CA LEU A 236 13.02 -9.47 -0.59
C LEU A 236 12.19 -10.68 -1.05
N PHE A 237 11.33 -11.14 -0.18
CA PHE A 237 10.53 -12.33 -0.41
C PHE A 237 9.07 -12.03 -0.76
N ASP A 238 8.70 -10.76 -0.74
CA ASP A 238 7.36 -10.33 -1.12
C ASP A 238 7.24 -10.19 -2.64
N PRO A 239 6.51 -11.11 -3.32
CA PRO A 239 6.45 -11.12 -4.77
C PRO A 239 5.80 -9.87 -5.36
N PHE A 240 4.96 -9.17 -4.60
CA PHE A 240 4.26 -7.98 -5.07
C PHE A 240 5.17 -6.78 -5.24
N THR A 241 6.33 -6.77 -4.59
CA THR A 241 7.28 -5.65 -4.64
C THR A 241 8.37 -5.80 -5.72
N HIS A 242 8.37 -6.93 -6.45
CA HIS A 242 9.42 -7.23 -7.42
C HIS A 242 9.22 -6.65 -8.83
N PRO A 243 7.98 -6.53 -9.38
CA PRO A 243 7.78 -6.20 -10.79
C PRO A 243 8.41 -4.91 -11.25
N LYS A 244 8.04 -3.85 -10.59
CA LYS A 244 8.63 -2.52 -10.77
C LYS A 244 8.94 -1.96 -9.39
N PRO A 245 10.07 -2.33 -8.79
CA PRO A 245 10.39 -1.92 -7.43
C PRO A 245 10.52 -0.39 -7.35
N PHE A 246 9.95 0.19 -6.31
CA PHE A 246 10.09 1.60 -6.04
C PHE A 246 11.52 1.88 -5.54
N ARG A 247 12.37 2.36 -6.43
CA ARG A 247 13.79 2.68 -6.15
C ARG A 247 14.15 4.03 -6.75
N PRO A 248 13.83 5.14 -6.09
CA PRO A 248 13.98 6.48 -6.65
C PRO A 248 15.42 7.01 -6.64
N ALA A 249 16.41 6.20 -6.25
CA ALA A 249 17.78 6.65 -6.00
C ALA A 249 18.45 7.42 -7.15
N ALA A 250 18.07 7.12 -8.39
CA ALA A 250 18.62 7.81 -9.57
C ALA A 250 17.80 9.04 -9.99
N GLN A 251 16.52 9.08 -9.65
CA GLN A 251 15.57 10.10 -10.11
C GLN A 251 15.39 11.25 -9.11
N TRP A 252 15.44 10.95 -7.83
CA TRP A 252 15.41 12.00 -6.83
C TRP A 252 16.81 12.64 -6.74
N PRO A 253 16.92 13.97 -6.76
CA PRO A 253 18.20 14.66 -6.60
C PRO A 253 18.73 14.36 -5.20
N SER A 254 19.43 13.37 -5.20
CA SER A 254 19.39 12.25 -4.32
C SER A 254 20.25 12.44 -3.10
N LEU A 255 21.22 13.28 -3.18
CA LEU A 255 22.16 13.46 -2.08
C LEU A 255 21.57 14.29 -0.94
N GLY A 256 20.75 15.30 -1.27
CA GLY A 256 20.14 16.15 -0.24
C GLY A 256 19.14 15.40 0.63
N VAL A 257 18.23 14.66 0.01
CA VAL A 257 17.14 13.97 0.73
C VAL A 257 17.64 12.81 1.61
N ARG A 258 18.60 12.01 1.13
CA ARG A 258 19.24 10.96 1.91
C ARG A 258 20.22 11.50 2.94
N ALA A 259 21.01 12.50 2.58
CA ALA A 259 21.94 13.14 3.49
C ALA A 259 21.25 13.85 4.66
N LEU A 260 20.02 14.33 4.45
CA LEU A 260 19.19 14.91 5.50
C LEU A 260 18.39 13.85 6.29
N GLY A 261 18.54 12.56 5.99
CA GLY A 261 17.80 11.51 6.66
C GLY A 261 16.28 11.51 6.37
N LEU A 262 15.85 12.16 5.29
CA LEU A 262 14.42 12.28 4.95
C LEU A 262 13.87 11.09 4.16
N TYR A 263 14.73 10.20 3.69
CA TYR A 263 14.38 8.98 2.97
C TYR A 263 15.04 7.77 3.59
N SER A 264 14.22 6.78 3.89
CA SER A 264 14.67 5.47 4.36
C SER A 264 14.07 4.37 3.49
N GLU A 265 14.90 3.42 3.09
CA GLU A 265 14.53 2.27 2.28
C GLU A 265 15.00 0.98 2.93
N PRO A 266 14.36 0.55 4.03
CA PRO A 266 14.71 -0.72 4.65
C PRO A 266 14.31 -1.87 3.73
N GLU A 267 15.31 -2.64 3.34
CA GLU A 267 15.13 -3.93 2.71
C GLU A 267 15.14 -5.01 3.79
N ILE A 268 14.02 -5.69 3.95
CA ILE A 268 13.89 -6.77 4.92
C ILE A 268 13.96 -8.12 4.22
N SER A 269 14.58 -9.09 4.89
CA SER A 269 14.76 -10.46 4.40
C SER A 269 14.28 -11.49 5.41
N THR A 270 13.35 -11.10 6.26
CA THR A 270 12.79 -11.96 7.30
C THR A 270 11.43 -12.49 6.89
N ILE A 271 11.09 -13.67 7.38
CA ILE A 271 9.83 -14.34 7.15
C ILE A 271 9.42 -15.02 8.44
N GLU A 272 8.35 -14.54 9.05
CA GLU A 272 7.74 -15.22 10.19
C GLU A 272 6.98 -16.47 9.72
N ALA A 273 6.21 -16.31 8.65
CA ALA A 273 5.49 -17.37 7.98
C ALA A 273 5.35 -17.00 6.50
N PRO A 274 5.53 -17.95 5.58
CA PRO A 274 5.50 -17.67 4.14
C PRO A 274 4.20 -17.01 3.67
N GLU A 275 3.06 -17.41 4.24
CA GLU A 275 1.75 -16.86 3.92
C GLU A 275 1.56 -15.43 4.40
N LYS A 276 2.42 -14.95 5.32
CA LYS A 276 2.36 -13.61 5.91
C LYS A 276 3.41 -12.64 5.36
N VAL A 277 4.23 -13.06 4.42
CA VAL A 277 5.34 -12.24 3.90
C VAL A 277 4.88 -10.90 3.32
N HIS A 278 3.64 -10.84 2.84
CA HIS A 278 3.02 -9.61 2.32
C HIS A 278 2.17 -8.88 3.38
N ASP A 279 1.95 -9.45 4.56
CA ASP A 279 1.08 -8.84 5.57
C ASP A 279 1.69 -7.58 6.17
N LEU A 280 0.88 -6.55 6.36
CA LEU A 280 1.30 -5.29 6.98
C LEU A 280 1.96 -5.52 8.34
N ASP A 281 1.39 -6.39 9.18
CA ASP A 281 1.92 -6.70 10.51
C ASP A 281 3.33 -7.28 10.47
N HIS A 282 3.61 -8.15 9.48
CA HIS A 282 4.93 -8.71 9.29
C HIS A 282 5.99 -7.61 9.06
N TYR A 283 5.67 -6.64 8.20
CA TYR A 283 6.54 -5.49 7.97
C TYR A 283 6.71 -4.64 9.23
N LEU A 284 5.60 -4.33 9.93
CA LEU A 284 5.61 -3.44 11.09
C LEU A 284 6.32 -4.04 12.31
N ARG A 285 6.43 -5.36 12.42
CA ARG A 285 7.22 -6.01 13.47
C ARG A 285 8.73 -5.89 13.27
N ASN A 286 9.18 -5.62 12.05
CA ASN A 286 10.60 -5.50 11.77
C ASN A 286 11.17 -4.16 12.29
N PRO A 287 12.19 -4.17 13.17
CA PRO A 287 12.79 -2.95 13.73
C PRO A 287 13.32 -1.97 12.68
N ARG A 288 13.82 -2.47 11.55
CA ARG A 288 14.28 -1.61 10.44
C ARG A 288 13.14 -0.87 9.75
N VAL A 289 11.88 -1.26 9.98
CA VAL A 289 10.69 -0.57 9.47
C VAL A 289 10.12 0.36 10.52
N HIS A 290 9.77 -0.16 11.71
CA HIS A 290 9.11 0.68 12.71
C HIS A 290 10.06 1.66 13.43
N GLY A 291 11.35 1.37 13.52
CA GLY A 291 12.31 2.28 14.14
C GLY A 291 12.41 3.64 13.42
N PRO A 292 12.76 3.68 12.12
CA PRO A 292 12.71 4.91 11.35
C PRO A 292 11.32 5.56 11.32
N LEU A 293 10.24 4.77 11.24
CA LEU A 293 8.87 5.28 11.28
C LEU A 293 8.61 6.06 12.58
N PHE A 294 9.01 5.53 13.74
CA PHE A 294 8.85 6.25 15.02
C PHE A 294 9.68 7.53 15.05
N ASN A 295 10.92 7.50 14.58
CA ASN A 295 11.76 8.70 14.50
C ASN A 295 11.09 9.80 13.65
N TYR A 296 10.58 9.46 12.48
CA TYR A 296 9.88 10.41 11.61
C TYR A 296 8.58 10.94 12.25
N MET A 297 7.80 10.08 12.89
CA MET A 297 6.56 10.49 13.54
C MET A 297 6.82 11.36 14.78
N VAL A 298 7.88 11.08 15.53
CA VAL A 298 8.29 11.91 16.68
C VAL A 298 8.92 13.22 16.20
N GLY A 299 9.55 13.21 15.03
CA GLY A 299 10.17 14.38 14.40
C GLY A 299 11.59 14.65 14.87
N GLN A 300 12.22 13.64 15.47
CA GLN A 300 13.63 13.65 15.89
C GLN A 300 14.15 12.22 15.97
N GLU A 301 15.45 12.04 15.89
CA GLU A 301 16.10 10.75 16.09
C GLU A 301 16.09 10.38 17.57
N VAL A 302 15.08 9.63 18.00
CA VAL A 302 14.94 9.09 19.37
C VAL A 302 15.54 7.70 19.47
N LEU A 303 15.50 6.94 18.37
CA LEU A 303 16.11 5.63 18.22
C LEU A 303 17.30 5.80 17.27
N ASP A 304 18.49 5.68 17.78
CA ASP A 304 19.70 5.68 16.95
C ASP A 304 19.82 4.40 16.13
N GLN A 305 20.69 4.41 15.12
CA GLN A 305 20.88 3.28 14.22
C GLN A 305 21.31 2.01 14.98
N SER A 306 22.14 2.14 16.01
CA SER A 306 22.61 0.98 16.82
C SER A 306 21.45 0.33 17.56
N THR A 307 20.59 1.10 18.18
CA THR A 307 19.37 0.60 18.86
C THR A 307 18.46 -0.15 17.90
N ILE A 308 18.29 0.36 16.67
CA ILE A 308 17.46 -0.29 15.64
C ILE A 308 18.11 -1.60 15.18
N GLU A 309 19.41 -1.63 14.96
CA GLU A 309 20.12 -2.84 14.50
C GLU A 309 20.19 -3.92 15.59
N ASP A 310 20.39 -3.54 16.85
CA ASP A 310 20.35 -4.48 17.98
C ASP A 310 18.95 -5.12 18.12
N ALA A 311 17.90 -4.30 18.03
CA ALA A 311 16.53 -4.81 18.03
C ALA A 311 16.26 -5.72 16.82
N HIS A 312 16.80 -5.37 15.64
CA HIS A 312 16.68 -6.18 14.43
C HIS A 312 17.41 -7.53 14.56
N ALA A 313 18.61 -7.54 15.11
CA ALA A 313 19.33 -8.78 15.36
C ALA A 313 18.56 -9.72 16.30
N ALA A 314 17.99 -9.16 17.38
CA ALA A 314 17.14 -9.92 18.30
C ALA A 314 15.86 -10.43 17.62
N TYR A 315 15.24 -9.62 16.75
CA TYR A 315 14.06 -10.02 15.98
C TYR A 315 14.39 -11.18 15.02
N VAL A 316 15.47 -11.10 14.26
CA VAL A 316 15.91 -12.16 13.33
C VAL A 316 16.23 -13.46 14.06
N ALA A 317 16.91 -13.38 15.22
CA ALA A 317 17.24 -14.56 16.02
C ALA A 317 15.99 -15.32 16.51
N ASN A 318 14.87 -14.63 16.67
CA ASN A 318 13.59 -15.21 17.09
C ASN A 318 12.62 -15.53 15.95
N THR A 319 12.98 -15.19 14.70
CA THR A 319 12.14 -15.44 13.52
C THR A 319 12.55 -16.75 12.86
N PRO A 320 11.64 -17.73 12.68
CA PRO A 320 11.99 -19.00 12.03
C PRO A 320 12.45 -18.74 10.59
N LEU A 321 13.66 -19.14 10.28
CA LEU A 321 14.15 -19.24 8.90
C LEU A 321 13.54 -20.50 8.28
N GLY A 322 12.29 -20.41 7.88
CA GLY A 322 11.56 -21.55 7.31
C GLY A 322 12.02 -21.93 5.90
N LYS A 323 11.52 -23.03 5.38
CA LYS A 323 11.70 -23.73 4.08
C LYS A 323 11.66 -22.86 2.81
N PHE A 324 12.33 -21.74 2.83
CA PHE A 324 12.16 -20.62 1.92
C PHE A 324 13.07 -20.63 0.70
N SER A 325 14.15 -21.43 0.73
CA SER A 325 15.10 -21.53 -0.39
C SER A 325 14.45 -21.99 -1.70
N GLU A 326 13.43 -22.82 -1.63
CA GLU A 326 12.71 -23.36 -2.80
C GLU A 326 11.83 -22.29 -3.48
N PHE A 327 11.15 -21.46 -2.70
CA PHE A 327 10.33 -20.36 -3.23
C PHE A 327 11.19 -19.27 -3.85
N VAL A 328 12.29 -18.89 -3.21
CA VAL A 328 13.25 -17.92 -3.76
C VAL A 328 13.89 -18.44 -5.05
N ALA A 329 14.23 -19.75 -5.10
CA ALA A 329 14.74 -20.36 -6.32
C ALA A 329 13.70 -20.38 -7.45
N ALA A 330 12.40 -20.49 -7.10
CA ALA A 330 11.31 -20.39 -8.06
C ALA A 330 11.16 -18.95 -8.58
N LEU A 331 11.17 -17.95 -7.69
CA LEU A 331 11.07 -16.53 -8.09
C LEU A 331 12.20 -16.07 -9.01
N LYS A 332 13.42 -16.55 -8.78
CA LYS A 332 14.60 -16.22 -9.64
C LYS A 332 14.50 -16.72 -11.08
N LYS A 333 13.60 -17.66 -11.35
CA LYS A 333 13.38 -18.23 -12.69
C LYS A 333 12.35 -17.47 -13.53
N PHE A 334 11.68 -16.44 -12.96
CA PHE A 334 10.69 -15.67 -13.70
C PHE A 334 11.31 -14.46 -14.39
N ASP A 335 10.94 -14.29 -15.65
CA ASP A 335 11.19 -13.05 -16.38
C ASP A 335 10.20 -11.98 -15.90
N LEU A 336 10.69 -11.13 -14.99
CA LEU A 336 9.92 -10.08 -14.35
C LEU A 336 9.54 -8.93 -15.31
N ALA A 337 10.04 -8.94 -16.54
CA ALA A 337 9.70 -7.95 -17.57
C ALA A 337 8.46 -8.34 -18.38
N ASN A 338 7.94 -9.56 -18.23
CA ASN A 338 6.82 -10.07 -19.01
C ASN A 338 5.53 -10.11 -18.18
N GLU A 339 4.50 -9.38 -18.62
CA GLU A 339 3.20 -9.27 -17.92
C GLU A 339 2.50 -10.62 -17.73
N THR A 340 2.66 -11.57 -18.64
CA THR A 340 2.11 -12.93 -18.49
C THR A 340 2.76 -13.73 -17.37
N SER A 341 4.00 -13.40 -17.00
CA SER A 341 4.70 -14.02 -15.87
C SER A 341 4.07 -13.68 -14.52
N TRP A 342 3.32 -12.58 -14.44
CA TRP A 342 2.67 -12.12 -13.19
C TRP A 342 1.53 -13.00 -12.76
N VAL A 343 0.67 -13.39 -13.70
CA VAL A 343 -0.43 -14.32 -13.44
C VAL A 343 0.13 -15.65 -12.92
N GLU A 344 1.28 -16.09 -13.46
CA GLU A 344 1.95 -17.31 -13.00
C GLU A 344 2.61 -17.17 -11.63
N ILE A 345 3.23 -16.02 -11.33
CA ILE A 345 3.78 -15.73 -10.00
C ILE A 345 2.67 -15.75 -8.97
N PHE A 346 1.55 -15.08 -9.23
CA PHE A 346 0.39 -15.07 -8.34
C PHE A 346 -0.21 -16.48 -8.18
N LYS A 347 -0.34 -17.26 -9.24
CA LYS A 347 -0.80 -18.65 -9.17
C LYS A 347 0.13 -19.51 -8.32
N LYS A 348 1.45 -19.38 -8.46
CA LYS A 348 2.43 -20.12 -7.67
C LYS A 348 2.47 -19.67 -6.22
N TRP A 349 2.31 -18.38 -5.96
CA TRP A 349 2.19 -17.86 -4.60
C TRP A 349 0.91 -18.37 -3.91
N ALA A 350 -0.23 -18.39 -4.61
CA ALA A 350 -1.46 -18.96 -4.11
C ALA A 350 -1.34 -20.48 -3.84
N ALA A 351 -0.66 -21.21 -4.73
CA ALA A 351 -0.38 -22.63 -4.54
C ALA A 351 0.57 -22.89 -3.37
N PHE A 352 1.57 -22.03 -3.19
CA PHE A 352 2.48 -22.08 -2.04
C PHE A 352 1.73 -21.84 -0.73
N LYS A 353 0.85 -20.83 -0.70
CA LYS A 353 -0.01 -20.53 0.45
C LYS A 353 -0.94 -21.70 0.80
N SER A 354 -1.49 -22.40 -0.21
CA SER A 354 -2.39 -23.54 -0.02
C SER A 354 -1.67 -24.87 0.30
N GLY A 355 -0.41 -25.00 -0.08
CA GLY A 355 0.40 -26.23 0.14
C GLY A 355 1.11 -26.30 1.49
N ILE A 356 0.96 -25.27 2.32
CA ILE A 356 1.55 -25.15 3.67
C ILE A 356 0.46 -25.30 4.77
N ALA A 357 -0.80 -25.24 4.38
CA ALA A 357 -1.92 -25.62 5.25
C ALA A 357 -2.14 -27.14 5.20
#